data_ddbd5104db5fca4aa89d12949a659857
#
_entry.id   ddbd5104db5fca4aa89d12949a659857
#
_cell.length_a   1.000
_cell.length_b   1.000
_cell.length_c   1.000
_cell.angle_alpha   90.00
_cell.angle_beta   90.00
_cell.angle_gamma   90.00
#
_symmetry.space_group_name_H-M   'P 1'
#
loop_
_entity.id
_entity.type
_entity.pdbx_description
1 polymer ?
#
loop_
_entity_poly.entity_id
_entity_poly.type
_entity_poly.pdbx_seq_one_letter_code
_entity_poly.pdbx_strand_id
1 'polypeptide(L)'
;IIPEARVHYSYLDAGGTAPNVVQSYACTYYFVRAPKVKQALEILERVDNIAKGAAMITGTTVEIIHMDGLADYVPNKVLSQVMADSFKEVGLPEYTEDEKKLAKAYARTIPREDMANAKADISKKTGVDVEHYEKIDIDDTIAPYVHNPDFHSPGSTDVGDVSYCAPTAQCHVATVVIGTPGHSWQMTGQGATSY
;
A
#
# COMPACT_ATOMS: atom_id res chain seq x y z
N ILE A 1 -2.01 -16.70 14.67
CA ILE A 1 -1.83 -15.67 13.64
C ILE A 1 -0.42 -15.10 13.80
N ILE A 2 0.33 -15.01 12.72
CA ILE A 2 1.68 -14.43 12.72
C ILE A 2 1.61 -12.90 12.96
N PRO A 3 2.66 -12.28 13.48
CA PRO A 3 2.66 -10.85 13.83
C PRO A 3 2.38 -9.91 12.65
N GLU A 4 2.80 -10.30 11.44
CA GLU A 4 2.64 -9.53 10.21
C GLU A 4 1.23 -9.61 9.61
N ALA A 5 0.42 -10.60 10.03
CA ALA A 5 -0.93 -10.76 9.53
C ALA A 5 -1.88 -9.68 10.06
N ARG A 6 -2.88 -9.34 9.26
CA ARG A 6 -3.93 -8.38 9.62
C ARG A 6 -5.29 -8.93 9.19
N VAL A 7 -6.27 -8.72 10.04
CA VAL A 7 -7.69 -8.91 9.72
C VAL A 7 -8.38 -7.59 9.98
N HIS A 8 -8.81 -6.94 8.90
CA HIS A 8 -9.57 -5.69 8.96
C HIS A 8 -11.02 -6.01 8.67
N TYR A 9 -11.93 -5.25 9.27
CA TYR A 9 -13.35 -5.40 8.96
C TYR A 9 -14.08 -4.06 9.03
N SER A 10 -15.19 -4.00 8.33
CA SER A 10 -16.15 -2.91 8.40
C SER A 10 -17.57 -3.47 8.29
N TYR A 11 -18.54 -2.76 8.86
CA TYR A 11 -19.96 -3.05 8.64
C TYR A 11 -20.41 -2.37 7.36
N LEU A 12 -20.88 -3.16 6.39
CA LEU A 12 -21.58 -2.65 5.22
C LEU A 12 -23.04 -2.36 5.54
N ASP A 13 -23.65 -3.21 6.37
CA ASP A 13 -24.99 -3.04 6.90
C ASP A 13 -25.04 -3.59 8.33
N ALA A 14 -25.51 -2.80 9.25
CA ALA A 14 -25.74 -3.19 10.64
C ALA A 14 -27.23 -3.33 10.97
N GLY A 15 -28.09 -3.31 9.95
CA GLY A 15 -29.54 -3.50 10.08
C GLY A 15 -30.34 -2.24 10.41
N GLY A 16 -29.72 -1.05 10.45
CA GLY A 16 -30.40 0.22 10.72
C GLY A 16 -29.95 0.91 12.01
N THR A 17 -30.61 2.02 12.37
CA THR A 17 -30.15 2.93 13.41
C THR A 17 -30.95 2.88 14.71
N ALA A 18 -32.10 2.19 14.72
CA ALA A 18 -32.94 2.09 15.92
C ALA A 18 -32.38 1.04 16.91
N PRO A 19 -31.91 1.44 18.11
CA PRO A 19 -31.17 0.57 19.02
C PRO A 19 -32.04 -0.48 19.73
N ASN A 20 -33.35 -0.33 19.69
CA ASN A 20 -34.32 -1.22 20.29
C ASN A 20 -34.97 -2.21 19.29
N VAL A 21 -34.51 -2.23 18.05
CA VAL A 21 -34.99 -3.13 17.01
C VAL A 21 -34.02 -4.29 16.84
N VAL A 22 -34.54 -5.52 16.87
CA VAL A 22 -33.76 -6.71 16.52
C VAL A 22 -33.70 -6.82 15.01
N GLN A 23 -32.52 -6.63 14.47
CA GLN A 23 -32.27 -6.61 13.02
C GLN A 23 -32.26 -8.04 12.47
N SER A 24 -32.91 -8.24 11.31
CA SER A 24 -32.96 -9.54 10.64
C SER A 24 -31.76 -9.81 9.72
N TYR A 25 -30.96 -8.78 9.42
CA TYR A 25 -29.84 -8.84 8.52
C TYR A 25 -28.71 -7.91 8.97
N ALA A 26 -27.47 -8.38 8.82
CA ALA A 26 -26.28 -7.56 8.92
C ALA A 26 -25.21 -8.08 7.96
N CYS A 27 -24.38 -7.19 7.45
CA CYS A 27 -23.30 -7.52 6.54
C CYS A 27 -21.98 -6.90 6.99
N THR A 28 -20.94 -7.72 7.05
CA THR A 28 -19.56 -7.28 7.36
C THR A 28 -18.64 -7.62 6.20
N TYR A 29 -17.69 -6.73 5.96
CA TYR A 29 -16.67 -6.89 4.94
C TYR A 29 -15.30 -7.06 5.59
N TYR A 30 -14.52 -8.03 5.14
CA TYR A 30 -13.24 -8.38 5.72
C TYR A 30 -12.11 -8.29 4.69
N PHE A 31 -10.96 -7.75 5.12
CA PHE A 31 -9.67 -7.98 4.48
C PHE A 31 -8.84 -8.91 5.35
N VAL A 32 -8.45 -10.06 4.82
CA VAL A 32 -7.52 -10.99 5.45
C VAL A 32 -6.18 -10.88 4.75
N ARG A 33 -5.15 -10.50 5.47
CA ARG A 33 -3.84 -10.17 4.90
C ARG A 33 -2.72 -10.90 5.62
N ALA A 34 -1.74 -11.38 4.84
CA ALA A 34 -0.50 -11.98 5.33
C ALA A 34 0.61 -11.79 4.29
N PRO A 35 1.92 -11.92 4.67
CA PRO A 35 3.04 -11.77 3.74
C PRO A 35 3.03 -12.74 2.56
N LYS A 36 2.44 -13.94 2.74
CA LYS A 36 2.36 -14.98 1.71
C LYS A 36 0.92 -15.45 1.52
N VAL A 37 0.52 -15.73 0.29
CA VAL A 37 -0.82 -16.17 -0.07
C VAL A 37 -1.26 -17.40 0.73
N LYS A 38 -0.37 -18.39 0.92
CA LYS A 38 -0.66 -19.57 1.73
C LYS A 38 -1.08 -19.22 3.16
N GLN A 39 -0.37 -18.30 3.79
CA GLN A 39 -0.68 -17.84 5.15
C GLN A 39 -2.02 -17.08 5.20
N ALA A 40 -2.30 -16.27 4.16
CA ALA A 40 -3.59 -15.58 4.06
C ALA A 40 -4.76 -16.56 3.95
N LEU A 41 -4.62 -17.61 3.15
CA LEU A 41 -5.64 -18.66 2.99
C LEU A 41 -5.89 -19.45 4.31
N GLU A 42 -4.84 -19.79 5.06
CA GLU A 42 -4.97 -20.44 6.37
C GLU A 42 -5.71 -19.55 7.38
N ILE A 43 -5.50 -18.22 7.32
CA ILE A 43 -6.21 -17.27 8.19
C ILE A 43 -7.64 -17.09 7.73
N LEU A 44 -7.88 -17.02 6.41
CA LEU A 44 -9.21 -16.91 5.82
C LEU A 44 -10.11 -18.07 6.26
N GLU A 45 -9.61 -19.30 6.19
CA GLU A 45 -10.34 -20.49 6.68
C GLU A 45 -10.75 -20.34 8.15
N ARG A 46 -9.87 -19.78 8.99
CA ARG A 46 -10.19 -19.51 10.41
C ARG A 46 -11.28 -18.44 10.55
N VAL A 47 -11.25 -17.38 9.74
CA VAL A 47 -12.29 -16.33 9.73
C VAL A 47 -13.63 -16.92 9.32
N ASP A 48 -13.68 -17.75 8.29
CA ASP A 48 -14.86 -18.46 7.85
C ASP A 48 -15.45 -19.36 8.95
N ASN A 49 -14.59 -20.09 9.66
CA ASN A 49 -15.01 -20.96 10.75
C ASN A 49 -15.54 -20.16 11.95
N ILE A 50 -14.97 -18.98 12.22
CA ILE A 50 -15.48 -18.07 13.25
C ILE A 50 -16.89 -17.56 12.86
N ALA A 51 -17.10 -17.17 11.61
CA ALA A 51 -18.41 -16.73 11.12
C ALA A 51 -19.48 -17.83 11.25
N LYS A 52 -19.14 -19.07 10.85
CA LYS A 52 -20.03 -20.25 11.02
C LYS A 52 -20.33 -20.52 12.50
N GLY A 53 -19.31 -20.45 13.35
CA GLY A 53 -19.46 -20.61 14.80
C GLY A 53 -20.36 -19.53 15.42
N ALA A 54 -20.20 -18.28 15.01
CA ALA A 54 -21.04 -17.17 15.46
C ALA A 54 -22.52 -17.39 15.09
N ALA A 55 -22.81 -17.80 13.86
CA ALA A 55 -24.15 -18.13 13.42
C ALA A 55 -24.76 -19.29 14.24
N MET A 56 -23.98 -20.33 14.51
CA MET A 56 -24.41 -21.47 15.33
C MET A 56 -24.75 -21.04 16.76
N ILE A 57 -23.92 -20.23 17.40
CA ILE A 57 -24.12 -19.74 18.77
C ILE A 57 -25.38 -18.89 18.89
N THR A 58 -25.68 -18.09 17.88
CA THR A 58 -26.81 -17.14 17.88
C THR A 58 -28.10 -17.71 17.29
N GLY A 59 -28.06 -18.92 16.74
CA GLY A 59 -29.22 -19.56 16.06
C GLY A 59 -29.59 -18.83 14.77
N THR A 60 -28.64 -18.19 14.12
CA THR A 60 -28.78 -17.49 12.83
C THR A 60 -28.16 -18.27 11.70
N THR A 61 -28.26 -17.76 10.49
CA THR A 61 -27.54 -18.26 9.29
C THR A 61 -26.48 -17.29 8.85
N VAL A 62 -25.41 -17.80 8.24
CA VAL A 62 -24.37 -17.00 7.62
C VAL A 62 -24.17 -17.41 6.17
N GLU A 63 -24.06 -16.43 5.29
CA GLU A 63 -23.55 -16.58 3.93
C GLU A 63 -22.16 -15.96 3.86
N ILE A 64 -21.20 -16.68 3.29
CA ILE A 64 -19.82 -16.24 3.12
C ILE A 64 -19.55 -16.10 1.63
N ILE A 65 -19.19 -14.90 1.20
CA ILE A 65 -18.89 -14.60 -0.20
C ILE A 65 -17.41 -14.21 -0.28
N HIS A 66 -16.61 -15.03 -0.93
CA HIS A 66 -15.21 -14.68 -1.27
C HIS A 66 -15.23 -13.85 -2.55
N MET A 67 -14.90 -12.58 -2.42
CA MET A 67 -15.01 -11.61 -3.51
C MET A 67 -13.78 -11.61 -4.39
N ASP A 68 -12.58 -11.62 -3.77
CA ASP A 68 -11.33 -11.49 -4.49
C ASP A 68 -10.16 -12.00 -3.64
N GLY A 69 -9.01 -12.24 -4.28
CA GLY A 69 -7.76 -12.62 -3.65
C GLY A 69 -6.57 -12.21 -4.51
N LEU A 70 -5.54 -11.63 -3.87
CA LEU A 70 -4.33 -11.16 -4.52
C LEU A 70 -3.12 -11.88 -3.92
N ALA A 71 -2.25 -12.43 -4.77
CA ALA A 71 -1.03 -13.07 -4.35
C ALA A 71 0.05 -12.05 -3.93
N ASP A 72 1.03 -12.51 -3.15
CA ASP A 72 2.22 -11.74 -2.86
C ASP A 72 3.11 -11.63 -4.12
N TYR A 73 3.78 -10.48 -4.27
CA TYR A 73 4.66 -10.23 -5.41
C TYR A 73 5.96 -11.04 -5.30
N VAL A 74 6.34 -11.73 -6.38
CA VAL A 74 7.61 -12.46 -6.53
C VAL A 74 8.59 -11.62 -7.33
N PRO A 75 9.65 -11.05 -6.69
CA PRO A 75 10.59 -10.18 -7.38
C PRO A 75 11.45 -10.95 -8.39
N ASN A 76 11.56 -10.44 -9.63
CA ASN A 76 12.44 -10.96 -10.65
C ASN A 76 13.74 -10.17 -10.72
N LYS A 77 14.86 -10.77 -10.32
CA LYS A 77 16.17 -10.13 -10.24
C LYS A 77 16.63 -9.53 -11.58
N VAL A 78 16.44 -10.27 -12.67
CA VAL A 78 16.97 -9.86 -13.98
C VAL A 78 16.19 -8.65 -14.50
N LEU A 79 14.86 -8.72 -14.54
CA LEU A 79 14.03 -7.61 -15.00
C LEU A 79 14.12 -6.38 -14.10
N SER A 80 14.21 -6.56 -12.80
CA SER A 80 14.40 -5.44 -11.88
C SER A 80 15.75 -4.73 -12.09
N GLN A 81 16.81 -5.50 -12.42
CA GLN A 81 18.10 -4.90 -12.77
C GLN A 81 18.01 -4.11 -14.08
N VAL A 82 17.39 -4.68 -15.12
CA VAL A 82 17.18 -4.00 -16.41
C VAL A 82 16.38 -2.70 -16.20
N MET A 83 15.33 -2.75 -15.39
CA MET A 83 14.53 -1.56 -15.07
C MET A 83 15.37 -0.49 -14.35
N ALA A 84 16.16 -0.88 -13.36
CA ALA A 84 17.04 0.06 -12.64
C ALA A 84 18.10 0.69 -13.54
N ASP A 85 18.66 -0.06 -14.48
CA ASP A 85 19.63 0.46 -15.44
C ASP A 85 18.96 1.41 -16.44
N SER A 86 17.73 1.10 -16.89
CA SER A 86 16.93 2.00 -17.73
C SER A 86 16.60 3.33 -17.03
N PHE A 87 16.31 3.32 -15.72
CA PHE A 87 16.13 4.57 -14.97
C PHE A 87 17.36 5.44 -14.98
N LYS A 88 18.56 4.84 -14.87
CA LYS A 88 19.82 5.60 -14.94
C LYS A 88 20.08 6.17 -16.33
N GLU A 89 19.71 5.42 -17.39
CA GLU A 89 19.88 5.85 -18.77
C GLU A 89 18.93 6.99 -19.14
N VAL A 90 17.65 6.89 -18.74
CA VAL A 90 16.63 7.91 -18.99
C VAL A 90 16.85 9.15 -18.14
N GLY A 91 17.33 8.97 -16.90
CA GLY A 91 17.53 10.05 -15.94
C GLY A 91 16.24 10.53 -15.27
N LEU A 92 16.32 11.67 -14.64
CA LEU A 92 15.23 12.27 -13.87
C LEU A 92 14.49 13.34 -14.68
N PRO A 93 13.19 13.54 -14.46
CA PRO A 93 12.46 14.64 -15.07
C PRO A 93 12.94 15.99 -14.50
N GLU A 94 12.90 17.03 -15.35
CA GLU A 94 13.11 18.41 -14.90
C GLU A 94 11.75 19.02 -14.53
N TYR A 95 11.65 19.50 -13.29
CA TYR A 95 10.44 20.18 -12.82
C TYR A 95 10.52 21.69 -13.08
N THR A 96 9.43 22.23 -13.58
CA THR A 96 9.24 23.68 -13.78
C THR A 96 9.13 24.43 -12.44
N GLU A 97 9.32 25.74 -12.46
CA GLU A 97 9.17 26.57 -11.26
C GLU A 97 7.72 26.57 -10.71
N ASP A 98 6.72 26.42 -11.58
CA ASP A 98 5.32 26.35 -11.14
C ASP A 98 5.03 25.00 -10.46
N GLU A 99 5.60 23.89 -10.95
CA GLU A 99 5.51 22.57 -10.29
C GLU A 99 6.20 22.61 -8.93
N LYS A 100 7.40 23.14 -8.82
CA LYS A 100 8.12 23.30 -7.55
C LYS A 100 7.34 24.19 -6.56
N LYS A 101 6.70 25.26 -7.04
CA LYS A 101 5.86 26.13 -6.22
C LYS A 101 4.62 25.41 -5.71
N LEU A 102 3.97 24.61 -6.55
CA LEU A 102 2.83 23.80 -6.17
C LEU A 102 3.23 22.71 -5.16
N ALA A 103 4.32 21.99 -5.42
CA ALA A 103 4.88 21.01 -4.50
C ALA A 103 5.17 21.60 -3.12
N LYS A 104 5.78 22.78 -3.07
CA LYS A 104 6.01 23.52 -1.83
C LYS A 104 4.73 23.89 -1.08
N ALA A 105 3.65 24.16 -1.80
CA ALA A 105 2.35 24.42 -1.17
C ALA A 105 1.80 23.17 -0.49
N TYR A 106 1.90 22.00 -1.13
CA TYR A 106 1.53 20.71 -0.51
C TYR A 106 2.45 20.36 0.66
N ALA A 107 3.77 20.52 0.52
CA ALA A 107 4.75 20.24 1.57
C ALA A 107 4.42 20.96 2.89
N ARG A 108 3.90 22.18 2.82
CA ARG A 108 3.48 22.97 3.99
C ARG A 108 2.29 22.39 4.74
N THR A 109 1.52 21.51 4.12
CA THR A 109 0.36 20.83 4.74
C THR A 109 0.74 19.55 5.47
N ILE A 110 1.99 19.10 5.32
CA ILE A 110 2.50 17.88 5.96
C ILE A 110 3.12 18.26 7.31
N PRO A 111 2.82 17.53 8.40
CA PRO A 111 3.46 17.75 9.68
C PRO A 111 4.99 17.70 9.57
N ARG A 112 5.69 18.59 10.28
CA ARG A 112 7.16 18.70 10.20
C ARG A 112 7.87 17.42 10.58
N GLU A 113 7.36 16.70 11.56
CA GLU A 113 7.92 15.44 12.02
C GLU A 113 7.80 14.35 10.95
N ASP A 114 6.63 14.23 10.32
CA ASP A 114 6.39 13.26 9.24
C ASP A 114 7.28 13.56 8.03
N MET A 115 7.42 14.82 7.66
CA MET A 115 8.32 15.27 6.60
C MET A 115 9.79 14.91 6.93
N ALA A 116 10.25 15.19 8.15
CA ALA A 116 11.62 14.90 8.57
C ALA A 116 11.89 13.38 8.56
N ASN A 117 10.96 12.58 9.07
CA ASN A 117 11.05 11.13 9.06
C ASN A 117 11.10 10.57 7.64
N ALA A 118 10.24 11.04 6.75
CA ALA A 118 10.22 10.63 5.35
C ALA A 118 11.53 10.96 4.63
N LYS A 119 12.07 12.16 4.82
CA LYS A 119 13.35 12.58 4.25
C LYS A 119 14.53 11.73 4.78
N ALA A 120 14.54 11.42 6.07
CA ALA A 120 15.53 10.52 6.66
C ALA A 120 15.44 9.09 6.11
N ASP A 121 14.25 8.59 5.86
CA ASP A 121 14.04 7.25 5.30
C ASP A 121 14.45 7.16 3.83
N ILE A 122 14.19 8.19 3.04
CA ILE A 122 14.67 8.27 1.65
C ILE A 122 16.21 8.34 1.63
N SER A 123 16.82 9.18 2.46
CA SER A 123 18.27 9.28 2.62
C SER A 123 18.92 7.90 2.90
N LYS A 124 18.36 7.12 3.82
CA LYS A 124 18.83 5.76 4.11
C LYS A 124 18.70 4.81 2.91
N LYS A 125 17.62 4.92 2.13
CA LYS A 125 17.36 4.06 0.96
C LYS A 125 18.27 4.40 -0.22
N THR A 126 18.51 5.68 -0.47
CA THR A 126 19.27 6.15 -1.61
C THR A 126 20.78 6.27 -1.34
N GLY A 127 21.17 6.42 -0.07
CA GLY A 127 22.52 6.74 0.34
C GLY A 127 22.92 8.22 0.10
N VAL A 128 21.95 9.05 -0.31
CA VAL A 128 22.13 10.50 -0.48
C VAL A 128 21.96 11.19 0.87
N ASP A 129 22.79 12.20 1.15
CA ASP A 129 22.75 12.94 2.42
C ASP A 129 21.38 13.57 2.66
N VAL A 130 20.93 13.54 3.89
CA VAL A 130 19.63 14.13 4.30
C VAL A 130 19.58 15.64 4.03
N GLU A 131 20.73 16.35 4.07
CA GLU A 131 20.81 17.77 3.73
C GLU A 131 20.36 18.08 2.29
N HIS A 132 20.51 17.12 1.35
CA HIS A 132 19.98 17.25 0.00
C HIS A 132 18.44 17.33 0.04
N TYR A 133 17.81 16.40 0.76
CA TYR A 133 16.35 16.35 0.88
C TYR A 133 15.75 17.51 1.67
N GLU A 134 16.52 18.17 2.53
CA GLU A 134 16.05 19.38 3.20
C GLU A 134 15.76 20.54 2.24
N LYS A 135 16.37 20.52 1.05
CA LYS A 135 16.29 21.58 0.03
C LYS A 135 15.21 21.35 -1.02
N ILE A 136 14.63 20.14 -1.06
CA ILE A 136 13.67 19.72 -2.06
C ILE A 136 12.36 19.25 -1.42
N ASP A 137 11.27 19.32 -2.18
CA ASP A 137 9.96 18.85 -1.77
C ASP A 137 9.52 17.60 -2.56
N ILE A 138 10.05 17.37 -3.76
CA ILE A 138 9.85 16.17 -4.58
C ILE A 138 11.17 15.41 -4.64
N ASP A 139 11.15 14.09 -4.50
CA ASP A 139 12.36 13.27 -4.61
C ASP A 139 12.91 13.32 -6.04
N ASP A 140 14.13 13.82 -6.18
CA ASP A 140 14.89 13.95 -7.41
C ASP A 140 16.08 12.98 -7.46
N THR A 141 15.96 11.82 -6.84
CA THR A 141 17.04 10.84 -6.77
C THR A 141 16.63 9.49 -7.35
N ILE A 142 17.61 8.73 -7.82
CA ILE A 142 17.43 7.34 -8.25
C ILE A 142 18.06 6.43 -7.20
N ALA A 143 17.22 5.70 -6.46
CA ALA A 143 17.70 4.75 -5.48
C ALA A 143 18.50 3.60 -6.13
N PRO A 144 19.62 3.15 -5.53
CA PRO A 144 20.33 1.99 -6.02
C PRO A 144 19.45 0.74 -5.91
N TYR A 145 19.44 -0.08 -6.97
CA TYR A 145 18.74 -1.36 -6.91
C TYR A 145 19.52 -2.35 -6.04
N VAL A 146 18.82 -2.91 -5.06
CA VAL A 146 19.31 -4.01 -4.23
C VAL A 146 18.29 -5.14 -4.31
N HIS A 147 18.72 -6.30 -4.83
CA HIS A 147 17.85 -7.46 -4.89
C HIS A 147 17.53 -8.00 -3.49
N ASN A 148 16.24 -8.06 -3.17
CA ASN A 148 15.74 -8.69 -1.95
C ASN A 148 14.74 -9.80 -2.32
N PRO A 149 15.13 -11.10 -2.24
CA PRO A 149 14.24 -12.20 -2.55
C PRO A 149 13.08 -12.36 -1.55
N ASP A 150 13.28 -11.85 -0.32
CA ASP A 150 12.28 -11.88 0.75
C ASP A 150 11.45 -10.57 0.82
N PHE A 151 11.51 -9.79 -0.27
CA PHE A 151 10.72 -8.56 -0.35
C PHE A 151 9.24 -8.87 -0.19
N HIS A 152 8.58 -8.13 0.68
CA HIS A 152 7.14 -8.08 0.77
C HIS A 152 6.68 -6.62 0.94
N SER A 153 5.60 -6.27 0.30
CA SER A 153 4.94 -4.99 0.45
C SER A 153 3.70 -5.15 1.34
N PRO A 154 3.44 -4.23 2.26
CA PRO A 154 2.18 -4.22 3.00
C PRO A 154 0.98 -3.86 2.11
N GLY A 155 1.20 -3.25 0.95
CA GLY A 155 0.18 -3.01 -0.08
C GLY A 155 -0.09 -4.25 -0.90
N SER A 156 -1.32 -4.45 -1.33
CA SER A 156 -1.71 -5.50 -2.27
C SER A 156 -1.83 -4.94 -3.69
N THR A 157 -1.56 -5.79 -4.67
CA THR A 157 -1.66 -5.47 -6.09
C THR A 157 -1.86 -6.77 -6.88
N ASP A 158 -2.67 -6.73 -7.94
CA ASP A 158 -2.87 -7.83 -8.89
C ASP A 158 -1.61 -8.20 -9.67
N VAL A 159 -0.59 -7.34 -9.69
CA VAL A 159 0.74 -7.66 -10.22
C VAL A 159 1.37 -8.86 -9.49
N GLY A 160 0.97 -9.11 -8.24
CA GLY A 160 1.36 -10.31 -7.50
C GLY A 160 1.02 -11.58 -8.28
N ASP A 161 -0.22 -11.74 -8.71
CA ASP A 161 -0.69 -12.91 -9.46
C ASP A 161 0.06 -13.08 -10.79
N VAL A 162 0.31 -11.99 -11.51
CA VAL A 162 1.13 -11.98 -12.73
C VAL A 162 2.53 -12.51 -12.46
N SER A 163 3.13 -12.15 -11.32
CA SER A 163 4.48 -12.56 -10.95
C SER A 163 4.65 -14.06 -10.70
N TYR A 164 3.56 -14.78 -10.41
CA TYR A 164 3.54 -16.24 -10.34
C TYR A 164 3.43 -16.90 -11.71
N CYS A 165 2.97 -16.18 -12.72
CA CYS A 165 2.76 -16.71 -14.08
C CYS A 165 3.89 -16.32 -15.04
N ALA A 166 4.51 -15.17 -14.84
CA ALA A 166 5.55 -14.64 -15.72
C ALA A 166 6.59 -13.82 -14.94
N PRO A 167 7.84 -13.73 -15.44
CA PRO A 167 8.84 -12.83 -14.87
C PRO A 167 8.31 -11.39 -14.87
N THR A 168 8.31 -10.75 -13.70
CA THR A 168 7.69 -9.43 -13.52
C THR A 168 8.64 -8.51 -12.76
N ALA A 169 8.70 -7.23 -13.15
CA ALA A 169 9.37 -6.18 -12.42
C ALA A 169 8.40 -5.05 -12.10
N GLN A 170 8.61 -4.39 -10.98
CA GLN A 170 7.83 -3.27 -10.51
C GLN A 170 8.76 -2.17 -10.00
N CYS A 171 8.41 -0.92 -10.25
CA CYS A 171 9.14 0.24 -9.76
C CYS A 171 8.20 1.22 -9.04
N HIS A 172 8.79 2.10 -8.27
CA HIS A 172 8.12 3.25 -7.67
C HIS A 172 8.73 4.52 -8.24
N VAL A 173 7.90 5.48 -8.57
CA VAL A 173 8.32 6.81 -9.02
C VAL A 173 7.72 7.87 -8.10
N ALA A 174 8.45 8.98 -7.93
CA ALA A 174 7.97 10.11 -7.14
C ALA A 174 6.92 10.87 -7.95
N THR A 175 5.67 10.77 -7.53
CA THR A 175 4.52 11.47 -8.12
C THR A 175 3.79 12.33 -7.10
N VAL A 176 4.37 12.48 -5.92
CA VAL A 176 3.86 13.29 -4.82
C VAL A 176 5.02 13.86 -4.01
N VAL A 177 4.74 14.90 -3.26
CA VAL A 177 5.69 15.52 -2.32
C VAL A 177 6.13 14.52 -1.26
N ILE A 178 7.41 14.59 -0.88
CA ILE A 178 8.01 13.77 0.18
C ILE A 178 7.17 13.86 1.45
N GLY A 179 6.88 12.72 2.06
CA GLY A 179 6.08 12.63 3.29
C GLY A 179 4.58 12.74 3.10
N THR A 180 4.07 12.80 1.84
CA THR A 180 2.62 12.77 1.60
C THR A 180 2.01 11.50 2.19
N PRO A 181 1.05 11.62 3.14
CA PRO A 181 0.41 10.45 3.72
C PRO A 181 -0.41 9.67 2.69
N GLY A 182 -0.31 8.35 2.69
CA GLY A 182 -1.22 7.49 1.92
C GLY A 182 -2.67 7.68 2.36
N HIS A 183 -3.63 7.47 1.44
CA HIS A 183 -5.08 7.57 1.70
C HIS A 183 -5.50 8.94 2.26
N SER A 184 -4.88 10.02 1.80
CA SER A 184 -5.13 11.39 2.24
C SER A 184 -5.64 12.29 1.11
N TRP A 185 -6.23 13.44 1.47
CA TRP A 185 -6.62 14.46 0.49
C TRP A 185 -5.39 15.02 -0.26
N GLN A 186 -4.21 15.07 0.41
CA GLN A 186 -2.96 15.49 -0.21
C GLN A 186 -2.57 14.52 -1.35
N MET A 187 -2.68 13.22 -1.12
CA MET A 187 -2.43 12.20 -2.15
C MET A 187 -3.38 12.38 -3.32
N THR A 188 -4.68 12.49 -3.05
CA THR A 188 -5.70 12.66 -4.08
C THR A 188 -5.53 13.98 -4.86
N GLY A 189 -5.23 15.07 -4.15
CA GLY A 189 -5.04 16.38 -4.76
C GLY A 189 -3.83 16.47 -5.68
N GLN A 190 -2.77 15.69 -5.39
CA GLN A 190 -1.57 15.62 -6.24
C GLN A 190 -1.72 14.65 -7.41
N GLY A 191 -2.67 13.73 -7.38
CA GLY A 191 -2.86 12.72 -8.43
C GLY A 191 -3.23 13.27 -9.82
N ALA A 192 -3.53 14.56 -9.93
CA ALA A 192 -3.81 15.26 -11.19
C ALA A 192 -2.77 16.37 -11.52
N THR A 193 -1.64 16.38 -10.82
CA THR A 193 -0.53 17.30 -11.10
C THR A 193 0.37 16.77 -12.19
N SER A 194 1.26 17.61 -12.71
CA SER A 194 2.22 17.26 -13.77
C SER A 194 3.55 16.70 -13.24
N TYR A 195 3.73 16.65 -11.93
CA TYR A 195 4.92 16.05 -11.29
C TYR A 195 4.60 14.73 -10.64
#